data_c3e9355b3f52a660c9ae0f7359ade758
#
_entry.id   c3e9355b3f52a660c9ae0f7359ade758
#
_cell.length_a   1.000
_cell.length_b   1.000
_cell.length_c   1.000
_cell.angle_alpha   90.00
_cell.angle_beta   90.00
_cell.angle_gamma   90.00
#
_symmetry.space_group_name_H-M   'P 1'
#
loop_
_entity.id
_entity.type
_entity.pdbx_description
1 polymer ?
#
loop_
_entity_poly.entity_id
_entity_poly.type
_entity_poly.pdbx_seq_one_letter_code
_entity_poly.pdbx_strand_id
1 'polypeptide(L)'
;VNALIAVYMERKISAFMQDRLGPMEVGIFGFKGGKKFWGGIGQIFADTIKLLTKEDIMPANADKTLMLISPFIIVIGALLTFIGIPFSDGLIVSDFNIGILYIIAMSSVGVIGVILAGWSSNNKWSLYGAMRAAAQIISYEIPIALTLLLIVIVCGSLQVSEIVAWQSDHRWFIFHSPFTFIAFFIYFISALAETNRTPFDIPEAESELVAGWMTEFSGFKWSIFFMSEYANMLIVSLVASFVFLGGWLSPFTIFNIFPDSWLILDGFYIGIFWISNKA
;
A
#
# COMPACT_ATOMS: atom_id res chain seq x y z
N VAL A 1 -6.87 10.67 1.29
CA VAL A 1 -7.38 10.95 -0.06
C VAL A 1 -7.06 9.80 -1.00
N ASN A 2 -5.80 9.32 -1.11
CA ASN A 2 -5.40 8.24 -2.00
C ASN A 2 -6.21 6.95 -1.79
N ALA A 3 -6.39 6.49 -0.55
CA ALA A 3 -7.18 5.30 -0.25
C ALA A 3 -8.62 5.42 -0.78
N LEU A 4 -9.23 6.58 -0.64
CA LEU A 4 -10.60 6.82 -1.11
C LEU A 4 -10.70 6.73 -2.65
N ILE A 5 -9.72 7.29 -3.35
CA ILE A 5 -9.65 7.24 -4.81
C ILE A 5 -9.39 5.79 -5.26
N ALA A 6 -8.45 5.09 -4.62
CA ALA A 6 -8.10 3.71 -4.94
C ALA A 6 -9.32 2.78 -4.79
N VAL A 7 -10.08 2.87 -3.70
CA VAL A 7 -11.32 2.11 -3.48
C VAL A 7 -12.34 2.34 -4.59
N TYR A 8 -12.51 3.59 -5.01
CA TYR A 8 -13.44 3.91 -6.08
C TYR A 8 -13.00 3.30 -7.42
N MET A 9 -11.72 3.47 -7.76
CA MET A 9 -11.14 2.94 -8.99
C MET A 9 -11.22 1.41 -9.02
N GLU A 10 -10.87 0.74 -7.93
CA GLU A 10 -10.96 -0.71 -7.79
C GLU A 10 -12.39 -1.21 -8.06
N ARG A 11 -13.40 -0.59 -7.42
CA ARG A 11 -14.81 -0.95 -7.65
C ARG A 11 -15.26 -0.73 -9.08
N LYS A 12 -14.79 0.34 -9.74
CA LYS A 12 -15.12 0.62 -11.13
C LYS A 12 -14.45 -0.36 -12.08
N ILE A 13 -13.17 -0.58 -11.93
CA ILE A 13 -12.39 -1.48 -12.80
C ILE A 13 -12.90 -2.91 -12.65
N SER A 14 -13.09 -3.39 -11.40
CA SER A 14 -13.63 -4.73 -11.14
C SER A 14 -15.04 -4.90 -11.73
N ALA A 15 -15.88 -3.87 -11.66
CA ALA A 15 -17.20 -3.92 -12.25
C ALA A 15 -17.15 -4.03 -13.78
N PHE A 16 -16.28 -3.26 -14.44
CA PHE A 16 -16.10 -3.37 -15.90
C PHE A 16 -15.53 -4.73 -16.31
N MET A 17 -14.62 -5.30 -15.56
CA MET A 17 -14.13 -6.67 -15.80
C MET A 17 -15.24 -7.72 -15.66
N GLN A 18 -16.24 -7.46 -14.82
CA GLN A 18 -17.40 -8.32 -14.61
C GLN A 18 -18.61 -7.96 -15.49
N ASP A 19 -18.42 -7.14 -16.51
CA ASP A 19 -19.47 -6.64 -17.43
C ASP A 19 -20.63 -5.96 -16.70
N ARG A 20 -20.33 -5.15 -15.66
CA ARG A 20 -21.31 -4.35 -14.92
C ARG A 20 -20.80 -2.92 -14.70
N LEU A 21 -21.72 -2.00 -14.41
CA LEU A 21 -21.42 -0.56 -14.37
C LEU A 21 -20.79 -0.07 -13.04
N GLY A 22 -20.80 -0.90 -11.99
CA GLY A 22 -20.32 -0.50 -10.65
C GLY A 22 -21.22 0.57 -10.00
N PRO A 23 -20.70 1.31 -8.99
CA PRO A 23 -21.49 2.34 -8.31
C PRO A 23 -21.83 3.50 -9.26
N MET A 24 -23.12 3.82 -9.38
CA MET A 24 -23.66 4.83 -10.33
C MET A 24 -24.62 5.82 -9.69
N GLU A 25 -25.33 5.38 -8.62
CA GLU A 25 -26.48 6.09 -8.06
C GLU A 25 -26.11 7.30 -7.23
N VAL A 26 -24.99 7.24 -6.48
CA VAL A 26 -24.61 8.26 -5.51
C VAL A 26 -23.71 9.30 -6.15
N GLY A 27 -24.25 10.48 -6.41
CA GLY A 27 -23.49 11.66 -6.85
C GLY A 27 -22.95 12.48 -5.67
N ILE A 28 -22.13 13.49 -5.98
CA ILE A 28 -21.65 14.46 -4.98
C ILE A 28 -22.83 15.31 -4.53
N PHE A 29 -22.97 15.53 -3.21
CA PHE A 29 -24.03 16.35 -2.60
C PHE A 29 -25.49 15.93 -2.95
N GLY A 30 -25.76 14.64 -3.15
CA GLY A 30 -27.11 14.15 -3.42
C GLY A 30 -27.58 14.28 -4.86
N PHE A 31 -26.76 14.77 -5.77
CA PHE A 31 -27.03 14.69 -7.21
C PHE A 31 -26.89 13.23 -7.67
N LYS A 32 -27.86 12.75 -8.45
CA LYS A 32 -27.77 11.40 -9.05
C LYS A 32 -26.53 11.34 -9.95
N GLY A 33 -25.62 10.42 -9.61
CA GLY A 33 -24.42 10.18 -10.43
C GLY A 33 -24.84 9.58 -11.77
N GLY A 34 -24.71 10.25 -12.87
CA GLY A 34 -25.12 9.74 -14.19
C GLY A 34 -24.35 8.48 -14.63
N LYS A 35 -24.78 7.83 -15.73
CA LYS A 35 -24.16 6.64 -16.35
C LYS A 35 -22.76 6.87 -16.94
N LYS A 36 -22.01 7.88 -16.52
CA LYS A 36 -20.65 8.17 -16.95
C LYS A 36 -19.64 7.44 -16.09
N PHE A 37 -18.42 7.23 -16.60
CA PHE A 37 -17.32 6.59 -15.88
C PHE A 37 -17.14 7.14 -14.46
N TRP A 38 -17.23 8.46 -14.27
CA TRP A 38 -17.15 9.17 -12.99
C TRP A 38 -18.47 9.20 -12.20
N GLY A 39 -19.53 8.55 -12.68
CA GLY A 39 -20.77 8.42 -11.92
C GLY A 39 -20.54 7.61 -10.64
N GLY A 40 -21.17 8.05 -9.53
CA GLY A 40 -21.07 7.35 -8.25
C GLY A 40 -19.87 7.73 -7.38
N ILE A 41 -19.13 8.84 -7.66
CA ILE A 41 -18.04 9.33 -6.80
C ILE A 41 -18.53 9.60 -5.37
N GLY A 42 -19.77 10.02 -5.19
CA GLY A 42 -20.37 10.22 -3.88
C GLY A 42 -20.45 8.96 -3.00
N GLN A 43 -20.31 7.77 -3.60
CA GLN A 43 -20.29 6.50 -2.87
C GLN A 43 -19.14 6.44 -1.84
N ILE A 44 -18.00 7.03 -2.15
CA ILE A 44 -16.85 7.10 -1.22
C ILE A 44 -17.24 7.80 0.08
N PHE A 45 -17.90 8.97 -0.05
CA PHE A 45 -18.33 9.74 1.12
C PHE A 45 -19.46 9.03 1.87
N ALA A 46 -20.41 8.43 1.15
CA ALA A 46 -21.49 7.67 1.76
C ALA A 46 -20.98 6.47 2.57
N ASP A 47 -19.99 5.74 2.05
CA ASP A 47 -19.36 4.62 2.75
C ASP A 47 -18.59 5.08 3.99
N THR A 48 -17.86 6.20 3.89
CA THR A 48 -17.14 6.78 5.03
C THR A 48 -18.10 7.20 6.13
N ILE A 49 -19.17 7.94 5.81
CA ILE A 49 -20.19 8.37 6.78
C ILE A 49 -20.87 7.15 7.40
N LYS A 50 -21.24 6.15 6.61
CA LYS A 50 -21.82 4.90 7.09
C LYS A 50 -20.94 4.23 8.14
N LEU A 51 -19.63 4.12 7.89
CA LEU A 51 -18.68 3.47 8.80
C LEU A 51 -18.46 4.29 10.09
N LEU A 52 -18.49 5.62 10.00
CA LEU A 52 -18.37 6.51 11.15
C LEU A 52 -19.62 6.48 12.06
N THR A 53 -20.81 6.32 11.46
CA THR A 53 -22.08 6.33 12.19
C THR A 53 -22.55 4.95 12.65
N LYS A 54 -21.91 3.87 12.14
CA LYS A 54 -22.23 2.49 12.49
C LYS A 54 -21.83 2.19 13.93
N GLU A 55 -22.70 1.47 14.65
CA GLU A 55 -22.44 1.02 16.02
C GLU A 55 -21.16 0.17 16.11
N ASP A 56 -20.37 0.43 17.16
CA ASP A 56 -19.19 -0.36 17.50
C ASP A 56 -19.62 -1.50 18.45
N ILE A 57 -19.78 -2.68 17.89
CA ILE A 57 -20.18 -3.88 18.63
C ILE A 57 -18.93 -4.63 19.06
N MET A 58 -18.80 -4.90 20.35
CA MET A 58 -17.72 -5.71 20.91
C MET A 58 -18.29 -7.01 21.49
N PRO A 59 -17.70 -8.19 21.18
CA PRO A 59 -18.10 -9.45 21.79
C PRO A 59 -17.91 -9.42 23.31
N ALA A 60 -18.83 -10.05 24.05
CA ALA A 60 -18.82 -10.01 25.52
C ALA A 60 -17.53 -10.58 26.13
N ASN A 61 -16.95 -11.61 25.50
CA ASN A 61 -15.76 -12.31 25.99
C ASN A 61 -14.46 -11.79 25.33
N ALA A 62 -14.51 -10.73 24.54
CA ALA A 62 -13.33 -10.14 23.90
C ALA A 62 -12.49 -9.34 24.89
N ASP A 63 -11.18 -9.30 24.68
CA ASP A 63 -10.30 -8.37 25.39
C ASP A 63 -10.49 -6.96 24.83
N LYS A 64 -11.24 -6.14 25.56
CA LYS A 64 -11.63 -4.79 25.13
C LYS A 64 -10.42 -3.88 24.92
N THR A 65 -9.37 -4.03 25.73
CA THR A 65 -8.19 -3.18 25.66
C THR A 65 -7.37 -3.49 24.41
N LEU A 66 -7.10 -4.77 24.16
CA LEU A 66 -6.36 -5.19 22.97
C LEU A 66 -7.17 -4.94 21.68
N MET A 67 -8.49 -5.15 21.72
CA MET A 67 -9.38 -4.86 20.60
C MET A 67 -9.48 -3.36 20.28
N LEU A 68 -9.24 -2.49 21.25
CA LEU A 68 -9.15 -1.06 21.00
C LEU A 68 -7.78 -0.66 20.41
N ILE A 69 -6.70 -1.25 20.89
CA ILE A 69 -5.32 -0.86 20.54
C ILE A 69 -4.88 -1.43 19.19
N SER A 70 -5.32 -2.64 18.83
CA SER A 70 -4.85 -3.35 17.63
C SER A 70 -5.00 -2.56 16.31
N PRO A 71 -6.13 -1.86 16.01
CA PRO A 71 -6.25 -1.07 14.80
C PRO A 71 -5.22 0.08 14.74
N PHE A 72 -4.98 0.71 15.89
CA PHE A 72 -4.03 1.82 15.96
C PHE A 72 -2.59 1.36 15.73
N ILE A 73 -2.19 0.17 16.20
CA ILE A 73 -0.84 -0.36 15.95
C ILE A 73 -0.60 -0.52 14.45
N ILE A 74 -1.57 -1.07 13.70
CA ILE A 74 -1.44 -1.26 12.25
C ILE A 74 -1.28 0.08 11.53
N VAL A 75 -2.13 1.06 11.85
CA VAL A 75 -2.06 2.40 11.24
C VAL A 75 -0.77 3.12 11.62
N ILE A 76 -0.32 3.02 12.87
CA ILE A 76 0.94 3.64 13.31
C ILE A 76 2.12 3.03 12.53
N GLY A 77 2.16 1.71 12.34
CA GLY A 77 3.18 1.06 11.51
C GLY A 77 3.22 1.63 10.09
N ALA A 78 2.06 1.69 9.44
CA ALA A 78 1.95 2.27 8.09
C ALA A 78 2.36 3.77 8.05
N LEU A 79 1.92 4.58 9.01
CA LEU A 79 2.29 6.01 9.06
C LEU A 79 3.78 6.23 9.33
N LEU A 80 4.40 5.43 10.20
CA LEU A 80 5.83 5.51 10.46
C LEU A 80 6.64 5.15 9.20
N THR A 81 6.18 4.21 8.41
CA THR A 81 6.83 3.83 7.14
C THR A 81 6.89 5.02 6.17
N PHE A 82 5.84 5.85 6.10
CA PHE A 82 5.83 7.05 5.25
C PHE A 82 6.89 8.09 5.61
N ILE A 83 7.39 8.12 6.85
CA ILE A 83 8.44 9.06 7.27
C ILE A 83 9.74 8.82 6.51
N GLY A 84 10.05 7.55 6.20
CA GLY A 84 11.26 7.16 5.47
C GLY A 84 11.13 7.23 3.94
N ILE A 85 9.95 7.60 3.40
CA ILE A 85 9.72 7.64 1.96
C ILE A 85 9.87 9.08 1.46
N PRO A 86 10.84 9.36 0.56
CA PRO A 86 10.95 10.65 -0.11
C PRO A 86 9.89 10.80 -1.19
N PHE A 87 9.15 11.90 -1.23
CA PHE A 87 8.14 12.14 -2.28
C PHE A 87 8.71 12.91 -3.48
N SER A 88 9.76 13.66 -3.31
CA SER A 88 10.50 14.37 -4.35
C SER A 88 11.85 14.83 -3.81
N ASP A 89 12.71 15.33 -4.68
CA ASP A 89 13.92 16.02 -4.26
C ASP A 89 13.56 17.22 -3.38
N GLY A 90 14.01 17.20 -2.10
CA GLY A 90 13.68 18.21 -1.09
C GLY A 90 12.32 18.05 -0.38
N LEU A 91 11.45 17.11 -0.76
CA LEU A 91 10.22 16.75 -0.03
C LEU A 91 10.38 15.44 0.71
N ILE A 92 11.23 15.43 1.70
CA ILE A 92 11.57 14.28 2.55
C ILE A 92 11.32 14.68 3.99
N VAL A 93 10.60 13.87 4.74
CA VAL A 93 10.37 14.13 6.18
C VAL A 93 11.66 13.88 6.95
N SER A 94 12.31 12.75 6.69
CA SER A 94 13.61 12.41 7.24
C SER A 94 14.34 11.45 6.29
N ASP A 95 15.51 11.86 5.82
CA ASP A 95 16.36 11.05 4.96
C ASP A 95 17.32 10.23 5.83
N PHE A 96 16.97 8.98 6.08
CA PHE A 96 17.76 8.09 6.91
C PHE A 96 18.86 7.43 6.11
N ASN A 97 20.09 7.39 6.65
CA ASN A 97 21.21 6.63 6.04
C ASN A 97 20.91 5.13 5.89
N ILE A 98 19.93 4.61 6.65
CA ILE A 98 19.46 3.23 6.62
C ILE A 98 17.99 3.17 6.15
N GLY A 99 17.59 4.02 5.20
CA GLY A 99 16.20 4.23 4.80
C GLY A 99 15.47 2.96 4.38
N ILE A 100 16.08 2.10 3.55
CA ILE A 100 15.49 0.82 3.14
C ILE A 100 15.22 -0.09 4.35
N LEU A 101 16.19 -0.22 5.26
CA LEU A 101 16.02 -1.04 6.46
C LEU A 101 14.93 -0.48 7.38
N TYR A 102 14.86 0.86 7.50
CA TYR A 102 13.81 1.52 8.28
C TYR A 102 12.40 1.23 7.71
N ILE A 103 12.23 1.31 6.39
CA ILE A 103 10.95 1.04 5.72
C ILE A 103 10.48 -0.40 6.02
N ILE A 104 11.36 -1.39 5.84
CA ILE A 104 11.04 -2.79 6.13
C ILE A 104 10.71 -3.00 7.62
N ALA A 105 11.52 -2.42 8.52
CA ALA A 105 11.31 -2.58 9.96
C ALA A 105 9.99 -1.95 10.45
N MET A 106 9.56 -0.84 9.85
CA MET A 106 8.30 -0.19 10.23
C MET A 106 7.08 -0.89 9.64
N SER A 107 7.18 -1.47 8.43
CA SER A 107 6.10 -2.29 7.86
C SER A 107 5.80 -3.52 8.71
N SER A 108 6.82 -4.19 9.25
CA SER A 108 6.68 -5.36 10.13
C SER A 108 5.88 -5.09 11.42
N VAL A 109 5.84 -3.85 11.90
CA VAL A 109 5.04 -3.47 13.09
C VAL A 109 3.55 -3.77 12.86
N GLY A 110 3.07 -3.65 11.63
CA GLY A 110 1.69 -3.96 11.26
C GLY A 110 1.29 -5.40 11.59
N VAL A 111 2.19 -6.36 11.45
CA VAL A 111 1.95 -7.78 11.74
C VAL A 111 1.56 -8.01 13.20
N ILE A 112 2.19 -7.29 14.12
CA ILE A 112 1.86 -7.35 15.55
C ILE A 112 0.41 -6.93 15.77
N GLY A 113 -0.05 -5.88 15.09
CA GLY A 113 -1.43 -5.41 15.17
C GLY A 113 -2.43 -6.45 14.64
N VAL A 114 -2.11 -7.15 13.56
CA VAL A 114 -2.95 -8.23 12.99
C VAL A 114 -3.10 -9.40 13.97
N ILE A 115 -1.99 -9.85 14.58
CA ILE A 115 -2.02 -10.92 15.58
C ILE A 115 -2.85 -10.51 16.80
N LEU A 116 -2.66 -9.29 17.30
CA LEU A 116 -3.42 -8.77 18.44
C LEU A 116 -4.91 -8.63 18.12
N ALA A 117 -5.28 -8.24 16.89
CA ALA A 117 -6.66 -8.17 16.47
C ALA A 117 -7.35 -9.55 16.51
N GLY A 118 -6.71 -10.56 15.93
CA GLY A 118 -7.25 -11.92 15.97
C GLY A 118 -7.34 -12.50 17.37
N TRP A 119 -6.32 -12.27 18.21
CA TRP A 119 -6.31 -12.73 19.59
C TRP A 119 -7.38 -12.07 20.45
N SER A 120 -7.52 -10.75 20.34
CA SER A 120 -8.43 -9.95 21.18
C SER A 120 -9.90 -10.26 20.96
N SER A 121 -10.27 -10.71 19.77
CA SER A 121 -11.65 -11.03 19.38
C SER A 121 -12.24 -12.25 20.09
N ASN A 122 -11.39 -13.09 20.71
CA ASN A 122 -11.74 -14.35 21.37
C ASN A 122 -12.62 -15.29 20.47
N ASN A 123 -12.40 -15.23 19.17
CA ASN A 123 -13.04 -16.08 18.18
C ASN A 123 -12.00 -16.96 17.51
N LYS A 124 -12.23 -18.28 17.48
CA LYS A 124 -11.30 -19.24 16.87
C LYS A 124 -11.03 -18.97 15.39
N TRP A 125 -12.03 -18.52 14.65
CA TRP A 125 -11.90 -18.24 13.21
C TRP A 125 -11.10 -16.98 12.95
N SER A 126 -11.32 -15.95 13.78
CA SER A 126 -10.54 -14.71 13.73
C SER A 126 -9.08 -14.94 14.10
N LEU A 127 -8.81 -15.73 15.12
CA LEU A 127 -7.45 -16.12 15.48
C LEU A 127 -6.77 -16.92 14.37
N TYR A 128 -7.49 -17.85 13.73
CA TYR A 128 -6.98 -18.61 12.59
C TYR A 128 -6.63 -17.71 11.41
N GLY A 129 -7.50 -16.76 11.09
CA GLY A 129 -7.26 -15.75 10.05
C GLY A 129 -6.03 -14.90 10.34
N ALA A 130 -5.90 -14.43 11.59
CA ALA A 130 -4.74 -13.65 12.01
C ALA A 130 -3.42 -14.43 11.90
N MET A 131 -3.41 -15.70 12.31
CA MET A 131 -2.21 -16.53 12.19
C MET A 131 -1.83 -16.84 10.74
N ARG A 132 -2.82 -17.04 9.86
CA ARG A 132 -2.58 -17.18 8.42
C ARG A 132 -2.03 -15.90 7.82
N ALA A 133 -2.61 -14.73 8.15
CA ALA A 133 -2.13 -13.44 7.69
C ALA A 133 -0.70 -13.17 8.15
N ALA A 134 -0.41 -13.35 9.43
CA ALA A 134 0.92 -13.15 9.97
C ALA A 134 1.96 -14.06 9.33
N ALA A 135 1.64 -15.36 9.16
CA ALA A 135 2.53 -16.30 8.51
C ALA A 135 2.81 -15.92 7.04
N GLN A 136 1.79 -15.46 6.32
CA GLN A 136 1.93 -14.99 4.95
C GLN A 136 2.83 -13.75 4.88
N ILE A 137 2.50 -12.68 5.63
CA ILE A 137 3.24 -11.42 5.62
C ILE A 137 4.72 -11.67 5.95
N ILE A 138 5.02 -12.37 7.06
CA ILE A 138 6.40 -12.68 7.47
C ILE A 138 7.15 -13.50 6.40
N SER A 139 6.47 -14.46 5.76
CA SER A 139 7.11 -15.28 4.72
C SER A 139 7.45 -14.50 3.46
N TYR A 140 6.62 -13.53 3.07
CA TYR A 140 6.84 -12.73 1.86
C TYR A 140 7.69 -11.48 2.11
N GLU A 141 7.83 -11.04 3.36
CA GLU A 141 8.78 -9.99 3.75
C GLU A 141 10.24 -10.39 3.47
N ILE A 142 10.58 -11.68 3.61
CA ILE A 142 11.93 -12.18 3.32
C ILE A 142 12.32 -11.99 1.84
N PRO A 143 11.56 -12.45 0.83
CA PRO A 143 11.84 -12.16 -0.58
C PRO A 143 11.90 -10.67 -0.90
N ILE A 144 11.02 -9.85 -0.31
CA ILE A 144 11.05 -8.39 -0.47
C ILE A 144 12.39 -7.83 0.03
N ALA A 145 12.78 -8.19 1.25
CA ALA A 145 14.05 -7.75 1.82
C ALA A 145 15.26 -8.17 0.97
N LEU A 146 15.27 -9.41 0.44
CA LEU A 146 16.35 -9.91 -0.43
C LEU A 146 16.41 -9.17 -1.77
N THR A 147 15.26 -8.85 -2.37
CA THR A 147 15.24 -8.08 -3.63
C THR A 147 15.73 -6.65 -3.43
N LEU A 148 15.33 -6.01 -2.32
CA LEU A 148 15.82 -4.68 -1.96
C LEU A 148 17.31 -4.70 -1.63
N LEU A 149 17.79 -5.73 -0.92
CA LEU A 149 19.20 -5.91 -0.61
C LEU A 149 20.06 -6.06 -1.89
N LEU A 150 19.55 -6.73 -2.92
CA LEU A 150 20.25 -6.82 -4.22
C LEU A 150 20.51 -5.43 -4.81
N ILE A 151 19.51 -4.54 -4.76
CA ILE A 151 19.68 -3.17 -5.25
C ILE A 151 20.66 -2.38 -4.38
N VAL A 152 20.57 -2.54 -3.06
CA VAL A 152 21.53 -1.93 -2.12
C VAL A 152 22.97 -2.35 -2.40
N ILE A 153 23.22 -3.62 -2.73
CA ILE A 153 24.57 -4.12 -3.08
C ILE A 153 25.07 -3.47 -4.37
N VAL A 154 24.21 -3.26 -5.36
CA VAL A 154 24.58 -2.63 -6.64
C VAL A 154 24.83 -1.13 -6.47
N CYS A 155 24.00 -0.44 -5.69
CA CYS A 155 24.10 0.99 -5.43
C CYS A 155 25.21 1.33 -4.42
N GLY A 156 25.46 0.45 -3.45
CA GLY A 156 26.39 0.68 -2.35
C GLY A 156 25.84 1.52 -1.21
N SER A 157 24.54 1.86 -1.21
CA SER A 157 23.88 2.70 -0.19
C SER A 157 22.53 2.13 0.22
N LEU A 158 22.16 2.34 1.50
CA LEU A 158 20.83 2.05 2.07
C LEU A 158 19.90 3.27 2.05
N GLN A 159 20.41 4.44 1.67
CA GLN A 159 19.66 5.69 1.65
C GLN A 159 18.81 5.77 0.37
N VAL A 160 17.51 6.04 0.52
CA VAL A 160 16.58 5.99 -0.62
C VAL A 160 16.88 7.10 -1.64
N SER A 161 17.25 8.29 -1.18
CA SER A 161 17.62 9.41 -2.06
C SER A 161 18.88 9.10 -2.90
N GLU A 162 19.90 8.44 -2.32
CA GLU A 162 21.09 8.03 -3.05
C GLU A 162 20.80 6.94 -4.09
N ILE A 163 19.85 6.03 -3.80
CA ILE A 163 19.41 5.02 -4.77
C ILE A 163 18.76 5.67 -5.99
N VAL A 164 17.94 6.72 -5.78
CA VAL A 164 17.33 7.47 -6.89
C VAL A 164 18.42 8.28 -7.64
N ALA A 165 19.35 8.94 -6.92
CA ALA A 165 20.44 9.67 -7.53
C ALA A 165 21.34 8.75 -8.39
N TRP A 166 21.64 7.54 -7.91
CA TRP A 166 22.39 6.54 -8.69
C TRP A 166 21.68 6.20 -10.02
N GLN A 167 20.35 6.10 -10.02
CA GLN A 167 19.57 5.83 -11.23
C GLN A 167 19.56 6.99 -12.22
N SER A 168 19.77 8.25 -11.77
CA SER A 168 19.91 9.39 -12.67
C SER A 168 21.20 9.31 -13.50
N ASP A 169 22.28 8.84 -12.91
CA ASP A 169 23.61 8.76 -13.55
C ASP A 169 23.78 7.53 -14.45
N HIS A 170 23.03 6.46 -14.17
CA HIS A 170 23.16 5.20 -14.89
C HIS A 170 21.89 4.90 -15.69
N ARG A 171 21.10 3.96 -15.24
CA ARG A 171 19.78 3.57 -15.79
C ARG A 171 18.88 3.10 -14.66
N TRP A 172 17.60 3.09 -14.88
CA TRP A 172 16.66 2.48 -13.94
C TRP A 172 17.05 1.03 -13.68
N PHE A 173 16.96 0.60 -12.44
CA PHE A 173 17.39 -0.74 -12.05
C PHE A 173 16.67 -1.84 -12.82
N ILE A 174 15.39 -1.65 -13.18
CA ILE A 174 14.63 -2.63 -13.97
C ILE A 174 15.34 -2.97 -15.32
N PHE A 175 16.10 -2.03 -15.90
CA PHE A 175 16.79 -2.21 -17.17
C PHE A 175 18.32 -2.31 -17.01
N HIS A 176 18.84 -2.30 -15.79
CA HIS A 176 20.27 -2.29 -15.53
C HIS A 176 20.92 -3.67 -15.81
N SER A 177 20.30 -4.74 -15.29
CA SER A 177 20.80 -6.10 -15.49
C SER A 177 19.66 -7.13 -15.52
N PRO A 178 19.90 -8.34 -16.08
CA PRO A 178 18.91 -9.43 -16.03
C PRO A 178 18.51 -9.81 -14.61
N PHE A 179 19.41 -9.70 -13.65
CA PHE A 179 19.16 -10.04 -12.25
C PHE A 179 18.22 -9.02 -11.59
N THR A 180 18.42 -7.73 -11.85
CA THR A 180 17.56 -6.66 -11.32
C THR A 180 16.18 -6.70 -11.97
N PHE A 181 16.08 -7.11 -13.24
CA PHE A 181 14.81 -7.34 -13.91
C PHE A 181 14.02 -8.47 -13.24
N ILE A 182 14.64 -9.62 -12.97
CA ILE A 182 14.00 -10.74 -12.27
C ILE A 182 13.62 -10.32 -10.85
N ALA A 183 14.50 -9.59 -10.15
CA ALA A 183 14.23 -9.09 -8.80
C ALA A 183 12.98 -8.20 -8.74
N PHE A 184 12.71 -7.39 -9.76
CA PHE A 184 11.50 -6.59 -9.84
C PHE A 184 10.23 -7.46 -9.85
N PHE A 185 10.20 -8.54 -10.61
CA PHE A 185 9.04 -9.45 -10.62
C PHE A 185 8.89 -10.21 -9.31
N ILE A 186 9.99 -10.64 -8.69
CA ILE A 186 9.96 -11.28 -7.37
C ILE A 186 9.41 -10.28 -6.33
N TYR A 187 9.90 -9.04 -6.36
CA TYR A 187 9.38 -7.97 -5.51
C TYR A 187 7.89 -7.78 -5.72
N PHE A 188 7.45 -7.62 -6.97
CA PHE A 188 6.05 -7.36 -7.31
C PHE A 188 5.11 -8.47 -6.81
N ILE A 189 5.46 -9.73 -7.05
CA ILE A 189 4.65 -10.88 -6.58
C ILE A 189 4.63 -10.94 -5.05
N SER A 190 5.78 -10.74 -4.40
CA SER A 190 5.87 -10.76 -2.94
C SER A 190 5.11 -9.62 -2.30
N ALA A 191 5.12 -8.45 -2.91
CA ALA A 191 4.39 -7.27 -2.51
C ALA A 191 2.86 -7.46 -2.58
N LEU A 192 2.35 -8.12 -3.63
CA LEU A 192 0.94 -8.51 -3.71
C LEU A 192 0.56 -9.46 -2.58
N ALA A 193 1.44 -10.37 -2.22
CA ALA A 193 1.20 -11.32 -1.13
C ALA A 193 1.28 -10.64 0.25
N GLU A 194 2.18 -9.67 0.45
CA GLU A 194 2.28 -8.88 1.68
C GLU A 194 1.02 -8.06 1.93
N THR A 195 0.41 -7.53 0.87
CA THR A 195 -0.83 -6.73 0.95
C THR A 195 -2.11 -7.56 0.93
N ASN A 196 -2.03 -8.89 1.07
CA ASN A 196 -3.18 -9.82 1.06
C ASN A 196 -4.13 -9.64 -0.14
N ARG A 197 -3.60 -9.27 -1.33
CA ARG A 197 -4.41 -9.08 -2.53
C ARG A 197 -4.47 -10.32 -3.40
N THR A 198 -5.55 -10.45 -4.14
CA THR A 198 -5.76 -11.55 -5.08
C THR A 198 -4.56 -11.75 -6.02
N PRO A 199 -3.98 -12.94 -6.16
CA PRO A 199 -4.49 -14.26 -5.74
C PRO A 199 -4.09 -14.72 -4.33
N PHE A 200 -3.47 -13.89 -3.51
CA PHE A 200 -2.93 -14.22 -2.18
C PHE A 200 -3.88 -13.84 -1.03
N ASP A 201 -5.19 -13.81 -1.28
CA ASP A 201 -6.25 -13.43 -0.33
C ASP A 201 -6.70 -14.63 0.55
N ILE A 202 -5.76 -15.48 0.92
CA ILE A 202 -6.04 -16.69 1.73
C ILE A 202 -6.44 -16.35 3.18
N PRO A 203 -5.87 -15.31 3.83
CA PRO A 203 -6.22 -14.97 5.21
C PRO A 203 -7.64 -14.44 5.39
N GLU A 204 -8.20 -13.84 4.34
CA GLU A 204 -9.52 -13.19 4.34
C GLU A 204 -10.56 -13.98 3.54
N ALA A 205 -10.21 -15.18 3.09
CA ALA A 205 -11.08 -15.99 2.24
C ALA A 205 -12.50 -16.12 2.82
N GLU A 206 -13.46 -15.41 2.22
CA GLU A 206 -14.86 -15.34 2.68
C GLU A 206 -15.50 -16.72 2.77
N SER A 207 -15.12 -17.64 1.89
CA SER A 207 -15.64 -19.00 1.85
C SER A 207 -15.21 -19.87 3.04
N GLU A 208 -14.07 -19.56 3.69
CA GLU A 208 -13.50 -20.36 4.78
C GLU A 208 -13.59 -19.69 6.14
N LEU A 209 -13.31 -18.39 6.23
CA LEU A 209 -13.10 -17.67 7.48
C LEU A 209 -14.01 -16.44 7.65
N VAL A 210 -15.00 -16.24 6.77
CA VAL A 210 -15.94 -15.12 6.72
C VAL A 210 -15.25 -13.78 6.38
N ALA A 211 -14.40 -13.24 7.25
CA ALA A 211 -13.59 -12.05 7.03
C ALA A 211 -12.25 -12.14 7.80
N GLY A 212 -11.78 -13.37 8.01
CA GLY A 212 -10.50 -13.61 8.69
C GLY A 212 -10.41 -12.92 10.06
N TRP A 213 -9.32 -12.22 10.30
CA TRP A 213 -9.02 -11.54 11.55
C TRP A 213 -9.90 -10.30 11.82
N MET A 214 -10.58 -9.76 10.79
CA MET A 214 -11.47 -8.61 10.90
C MET A 214 -12.92 -8.98 11.28
N THR A 215 -13.25 -10.26 11.39
CA THR A 215 -14.64 -10.77 11.52
C THR A 215 -15.43 -10.11 12.65
N GLU A 216 -14.82 -9.87 13.80
CA GLU A 216 -15.48 -9.32 15.00
C GLU A 216 -15.39 -7.79 15.07
N PHE A 217 -14.71 -7.16 14.12
CA PHE A 217 -14.58 -5.70 14.10
C PHE A 217 -15.70 -5.06 13.29
N SER A 218 -16.25 -3.96 13.80
CA SER A 218 -17.34 -3.22 13.15
C SER A 218 -17.10 -1.71 13.13
N GLY A 219 -17.86 -0.99 12.33
CA GLY A 219 -17.89 0.46 12.31
C GLY A 219 -16.52 1.10 12.03
N PHE A 220 -16.16 2.05 12.87
CA PHE A 220 -14.92 2.82 12.69
C PHE A 220 -13.64 1.97 12.80
N LYS A 221 -13.59 0.97 13.68
CA LYS A 221 -12.43 0.10 13.85
C LYS A 221 -12.14 -0.71 12.59
N TRP A 222 -13.18 -1.24 11.96
CA TRP A 222 -13.04 -1.93 10.68
C TRP A 222 -12.53 -0.98 9.58
N SER A 223 -13.02 0.26 9.56
CA SER A 223 -12.56 1.29 8.63
C SER A 223 -11.08 1.63 8.77
N ILE A 224 -10.55 1.62 10.00
CA ILE A 224 -9.12 1.85 10.26
C ILE A 224 -8.26 0.75 9.64
N PHE A 225 -8.62 -0.51 9.78
CA PHE A 225 -7.91 -1.62 9.15
C PHE A 225 -7.90 -1.48 7.64
N PHE A 226 -9.05 -1.26 7.05
CA PHE A 226 -9.19 -1.07 5.61
C PHE A 226 -8.35 0.09 5.08
N MET A 227 -8.31 1.21 5.81
CA MET A 227 -7.45 2.34 5.46
C MET A 227 -5.96 1.98 5.52
N SER A 228 -5.54 1.17 6.50
CA SER A 228 -4.14 0.75 6.62
C SER A 228 -3.70 -0.19 5.50
N GLU A 229 -4.57 -1.07 5.03
CA GLU A 229 -4.28 -1.93 3.87
C GLU A 229 -4.00 -1.11 2.61
N TYR A 230 -4.86 -0.11 2.32
CA TYR A 230 -4.60 0.78 1.19
C TYR A 230 -3.36 1.66 1.39
N ALA A 231 -3.02 2.02 2.62
CA ALA A 231 -1.77 2.71 2.92
C ALA A 231 -0.56 1.80 2.63
N ASN A 232 -0.61 0.52 3.02
CA ASN A 232 0.44 -0.45 2.72
C ASN A 232 0.58 -0.71 1.22
N MET A 233 -0.53 -0.81 0.47
CA MET A 233 -0.49 -0.91 -0.99
C MET A 233 0.23 0.28 -1.63
N LEU A 234 -0.04 1.50 -1.13
CA LEU A 234 0.64 2.69 -1.60
C LEU A 234 2.13 2.67 -1.25
N ILE A 235 2.49 2.28 -0.01
CA ILE A 235 3.89 2.16 0.44
C ILE A 235 4.67 1.22 -0.47
N VAL A 236 4.15 0.03 -0.71
CA VAL A 236 4.79 -0.98 -1.56
C VAL A 236 4.97 -0.47 -3.00
N SER A 237 3.96 0.20 -3.54
CA SER A 237 4.03 0.80 -4.88
C SER A 237 5.06 1.93 -4.96
N LEU A 238 5.15 2.78 -3.92
CA LEU A 238 6.15 3.84 -3.82
C LEU A 238 7.56 3.26 -3.74
N VAL A 239 7.78 2.24 -2.90
CA VAL A 239 9.09 1.57 -2.79
C VAL A 239 9.49 0.96 -4.14
N ALA A 240 8.59 0.27 -4.86
CA ALA A 240 8.85 -0.21 -6.21
C ALA A 240 9.26 0.92 -7.16
N SER A 241 8.56 2.06 -7.08
CA SER A 241 8.86 3.24 -7.90
C SER A 241 10.24 3.82 -7.63
N PHE A 242 10.63 3.98 -6.36
CA PHE A 242 11.94 4.52 -5.99
C PHE A 242 13.08 3.57 -6.30
N VAL A 243 12.88 2.29 -6.00
CA VAL A 243 13.98 1.31 -6.06
C VAL A 243 14.20 0.81 -7.48
N PHE A 244 13.16 0.62 -8.28
CA PHE A 244 13.30 0.00 -9.61
C PHE A 244 13.03 0.94 -10.78
N LEU A 245 12.16 1.95 -10.60
CA LEU A 245 11.63 2.79 -11.68
C LEU A 245 12.10 4.26 -11.62
N GLY A 246 13.18 4.55 -10.91
CA GLY A 246 13.80 5.86 -10.86
C GLY A 246 13.08 6.93 -10.04
N GLY A 247 12.10 6.55 -9.17
CA GLY A 247 11.42 7.48 -8.29
C GLY A 247 10.81 8.69 -8.99
N TRP A 248 11.27 9.88 -8.65
CA TRP A 248 10.81 11.16 -9.23
C TRP A 248 11.43 11.51 -10.59
N LEU A 249 12.36 10.69 -11.09
CA LEU A 249 12.98 10.93 -12.39
C LEU A 249 11.95 10.72 -13.51
N SER A 250 12.00 11.57 -14.54
CA SER A 250 11.14 11.45 -15.70
C SER A 250 11.45 10.16 -16.49
N PRO A 251 10.45 9.44 -17.01
CA PRO A 251 10.70 8.27 -17.86
C PRO A 251 11.42 8.62 -19.16
N PHE A 252 11.46 9.90 -19.57
CA PHE A 252 12.12 10.34 -20.78
C PHE A 252 13.66 10.44 -20.64
N THR A 253 14.18 10.53 -19.41
CA THR A 253 15.62 10.53 -19.14
C THR A 253 16.30 9.21 -19.49
N ILE A 254 15.56 8.08 -19.45
CA ILE A 254 16.11 6.75 -19.79
C ILE A 254 16.60 6.67 -21.24
N PHE A 255 15.92 7.34 -22.14
CA PHE A 255 16.15 7.18 -23.57
C PHE A 255 17.13 8.23 -24.12
N ASN A 256 17.60 9.19 -23.32
CA ASN A 256 18.38 10.35 -23.81
C ASN A 256 17.80 11.02 -25.07
N ILE A 257 16.45 10.95 -25.22
CA ILE A 257 15.76 11.42 -26.42
C ILE A 257 15.64 12.94 -26.42
N PHE A 258 15.69 13.56 -25.22
CA PHE A 258 15.50 15.00 -25.08
C PHE A 258 16.76 15.68 -24.51
N PRO A 259 17.10 16.89 -24.99
CA PRO A 259 18.23 17.64 -24.49
C PRO A 259 18.03 18.04 -23.00
N ASP A 260 19.15 18.31 -22.30
CA ASP A 260 19.19 18.66 -20.86
C ASP A 260 18.25 19.83 -20.47
N SER A 261 17.83 20.65 -21.43
CA SER A 261 16.85 21.72 -21.21
C SER A 261 15.44 21.23 -20.83
N TRP A 262 15.13 19.96 -21.05
CA TRP A 262 13.86 19.34 -20.68
C TRP A 262 13.91 18.66 -19.30
N LEU A 263 15.06 18.67 -18.62
CA LEU A 263 15.21 18.31 -17.21
C LEU A 263 14.32 19.17 -16.27
N ILE A 264 13.78 20.28 -16.77
CA ILE A 264 12.71 21.04 -16.09
C ILE A 264 11.52 20.14 -15.73
N LEU A 265 11.31 19.05 -16.46
CA LEU A 265 10.28 18.03 -16.17
C LEU A 265 10.60 17.17 -14.93
N ASP A 266 11.80 17.23 -14.38
CA ASP A 266 12.22 16.52 -13.16
C ASP A 266 12.19 17.45 -11.91
N GLY A 267 11.57 18.61 -12.01
CA GLY A 267 11.41 19.54 -10.89
C GLY A 267 10.44 19.05 -9.81
N PHE A 268 10.51 19.68 -8.63
CA PHE A 268 9.79 19.31 -7.43
C PHE A 268 8.31 18.92 -7.63
N TYR A 269 7.52 19.74 -8.33
CA TYR A 269 6.09 19.45 -8.55
C TYR A 269 5.85 18.36 -9.59
N ILE A 270 6.71 18.25 -10.55
CA ILE A 270 6.64 17.26 -11.63
C ILE A 270 7.12 15.91 -11.11
N GLY A 271 8.11 15.88 -10.21
CA GLY A 271 8.53 14.68 -9.51
C GLY A 271 7.37 14.03 -8.74
N ILE A 272 6.59 14.80 -7.98
CA ILE A 272 5.36 14.30 -7.31
C ILE A 272 4.37 13.72 -8.31
N PHE A 273 4.15 14.40 -9.44
CA PHE A 273 3.26 13.91 -10.50
C PHE A 273 3.74 12.56 -11.08
N TRP A 274 5.04 12.40 -11.35
CA TRP A 274 5.58 11.15 -11.85
C TRP A 274 5.49 10.01 -10.84
N ILE A 275 5.77 10.26 -9.58
CA ILE A 275 5.59 9.26 -8.50
C ILE A 275 4.13 8.82 -8.41
N SER A 276 3.20 9.77 -8.39
CA SER A 276 1.77 9.44 -8.28
C SER A 276 1.21 8.66 -9.47
N ASN A 277 1.86 8.74 -10.63
CA ASN A 277 1.47 7.97 -11.82
C ASN A 277 2.19 6.62 -11.93
N LYS A 278 3.31 6.43 -11.22
CA LYS A 278 4.04 5.15 -11.18
C LYS A 278 3.58 4.24 -10.03
N ALA A 279 3.10 4.82 -8.92
CA ALA A 279 2.50 4.11 -7.80
C ALA A 279 1.03 3.74 -8.07
#